data_b98d3226a9e166eed9a681b88f90046a
#
_entry.id   b98d3226a9e166eed9a681b88f90046a
#
_cell.length_a   1.000
_cell.length_b   1.000
_cell.length_c   1.000
_cell.angle_alpha   90.00
_cell.angle_beta   90.00
_cell.angle_gamma   90.00
#
_symmetry.space_group_name_H-M   'P 1'
#
loop_
_entity.id
_entity.type
_entity.pdbx_description
1 polymer ?
#
loop_
_entity_poly.entity_id
_entity_poly.type
_entity_poly.pdbx_seq_one_letter_code
_entity_poly.pdbx_strand_id
1 'polypeptide(L)'
;MRIIGGTLGGRRINPPSKMPHTRPTTDIAKEGLFNILENNITIEGIKALDIFGGTGSISYELASRGAADITIVEKDFQMSEFIKKNIKDLGLSQCRLIKSEVFKFLNGCTDTFDFIFAGPPYALQEIDELPKIINEKKLLRTKGWFVLEHTPRNNYNGYPMFVTERNYGTTVFSIFVNKS
;
A
#
# COMPACT_ATOMS: atom_id res chain seq x y z
N MET A 1 13.15 6.04 -8.61
CA MET A 1 12.40 5.83 -7.34
C MET A 1 13.40 5.71 -6.20
N ARG A 2 13.06 6.20 -5.03
CA ARG A 2 13.94 6.16 -3.85
C ARG A 2 13.13 5.95 -2.59
N ILE A 3 13.78 5.39 -1.56
CA ILE A 3 13.26 5.37 -0.21
C ILE A 3 13.55 6.74 0.42
N ILE A 4 12.52 7.37 0.98
CA ILE A 4 12.62 8.77 1.41
C ILE A 4 13.13 8.88 2.84
N GLY A 5 12.54 8.13 3.76
CA GLY A 5 12.89 8.22 5.18
C GLY A 5 13.29 6.90 5.80
N GLY A 6 13.50 6.90 7.13
CA GLY A 6 13.84 5.73 7.89
C GLY A 6 15.29 5.26 7.72
N THR A 7 15.55 4.02 8.12
CA THR A 7 16.90 3.45 8.14
C THR A 7 17.54 3.28 6.76
N LEU A 8 16.71 3.18 5.72
CA LEU A 8 17.16 3.03 4.32
C LEU A 8 16.96 4.32 3.51
N GLY A 9 16.70 5.44 4.17
CA GLY A 9 16.47 6.72 3.49
C GLY A 9 17.60 7.08 2.54
N GLY A 10 17.24 7.52 1.33
CA GLY A 10 18.20 7.86 0.28
C GLY A 10 18.55 6.72 -0.66
N ARG A 11 18.22 5.46 -0.33
CA ARG A 11 18.50 4.31 -1.22
C ARG A 11 17.65 4.43 -2.48
N ARG A 12 18.31 4.27 -3.62
CA ARG A 12 17.65 4.29 -4.92
C ARG A 12 17.28 2.88 -5.35
N ILE A 13 16.15 2.77 -6.03
CA ILE A 13 15.64 1.52 -6.59
C ILE A 13 15.29 1.78 -8.05
N ASN A 14 15.81 0.95 -8.94
CA ASN A 14 15.63 1.11 -10.38
C ASN A 14 14.62 0.08 -10.88
N PRO A 15 13.34 0.46 -11.03
CA PRO A 15 12.34 -0.48 -11.55
C PRO A 15 12.60 -0.79 -13.02
N PRO A 16 12.05 -1.91 -13.53
CA PRO A 16 12.17 -2.26 -14.95
C PRO A 16 11.65 -1.13 -15.83
N SER A 17 12.28 -0.93 -16.99
CA SER A 17 11.92 0.14 -17.93
C SER A 17 10.50 -0.03 -18.50
N LYS A 18 10.04 -1.27 -18.60
CA LYS A 18 8.67 -1.59 -19.03
C LYS A 18 7.94 -2.24 -17.86
N MET A 19 6.99 -1.51 -17.29
CA MET A 19 6.15 -2.03 -16.22
C MET A 19 4.76 -2.32 -16.77
N PRO A 20 4.32 -3.59 -16.78
CA PRO A 20 2.99 -3.91 -17.28
C PRO A 20 1.93 -3.35 -16.34
N HIS A 21 1.02 -2.57 -16.88
CA HIS A 21 -0.19 -2.08 -16.18
C HIS A 21 0.06 -1.40 -14.83
N THR A 22 1.29 -0.99 -14.54
CA THR A 22 1.65 -0.40 -13.25
C THR A 22 2.00 1.06 -13.42
N ARG A 23 1.40 1.90 -12.58
CA ARG A 23 1.75 3.31 -12.48
C ARG A 23 2.30 3.54 -11.08
N PRO A 24 3.63 3.74 -10.93
CA PRO A 24 4.22 3.92 -9.61
C PRO A 24 3.69 5.21 -8.97
N THR A 25 3.48 5.16 -7.65
CA THR A 25 3.23 6.35 -6.86
C THR A 25 4.44 7.27 -6.97
N THR A 26 4.22 8.54 -7.29
CA THR A 26 5.32 9.50 -7.41
C THR A 26 6.00 9.74 -6.08
N ASP A 27 7.26 10.18 -6.11
CA ASP A 27 7.99 10.50 -4.87
C ASP A 27 7.28 11.59 -4.06
N ILE A 28 6.73 12.61 -4.73
CA ILE A 28 6.00 13.69 -4.07
C ILE A 28 4.75 13.16 -3.35
N ALA A 29 3.96 12.33 -4.03
CA ALA A 29 2.75 11.74 -3.43
C ALA A 29 3.12 10.81 -2.28
N LYS A 30 4.15 9.99 -2.46
CA LYS A 30 4.63 9.08 -1.40
C LYS A 30 5.11 9.86 -0.17
N GLU A 31 5.89 10.91 -0.36
CA GLU A 31 6.34 11.77 0.74
C GLU A 31 5.15 12.38 1.47
N GLY A 32 4.18 12.90 0.71
CA GLY A 32 2.96 13.46 1.31
C GLY A 32 2.19 12.43 2.13
N LEU A 33 2.02 11.23 1.60
CA LEU A 33 1.34 10.14 2.31
C LEU A 33 2.06 9.81 3.63
N PHE A 34 3.37 9.62 3.58
CA PHE A 34 4.11 9.23 4.78
C PHE A 34 4.19 10.36 5.80
N ASN A 35 4.17 11.62 5.39
CA ASN A 35 4.04 12.75 6.31
C ASN A 35 2.69 12.69 7.06
N ILE A 36 1.61 12.36 6.36
CA ILE A 36 0.30 12.18 6.99
C ILE A 36 0.33 11.01 7.98
N LEU A 37 0.90 9.88 7.57
CA LEU A 37 0.99 8.71 8.43
C LEU A 37 1.81 8.99 9.69
N GLU A 38 2.98 9.58 9.55
CA GLU A 38 3.85 9.89 10.69
C GLU A 38 3.20 10.84 11.69
N ASN A 39 2.34 11.75 11.23
CA ASN A 39 1.64 12.68 12.09
C ASN A 39 0.42 12.07 12.80
N ASN A 40 -0.03 10.89 12.39
CA ASN A 40 -1.29 10.30 12.88
C ASN A 40 -1.16 8.92 13.48
N ILE A 41 -0.16 8.14 13.04
CA ILE A 41 0.05 6.78 13.55
C ILE A 41 1.53 6.57 13.86
N THR A 42 1.82 5.55 14.66
CA THR A 42 3.19 5.08 14.88
C THR A 42 3.47 3.98 13.87
N ILE A 43 4.37 4.21 12.93
CA ILE A 43 4.70 3.21 11.91
C ILE A 43 5.56 2.08 12.50
N GLU A 44 6.43 2.40 13.45
CA GLU A 44 7.29 1.39 14.07
C GLU A 44 6.46 0.28 14.71
N GLY A 45 6.76 -0.95 14.36
CA GLY A 45 6.15 -2.14 14.95
C GLY A 45 4.83 -2.57 14.36
N ILE A 46 4.28 -1.84 13.36
CA ILE A 46 2.96 -2.18 12.82
C ILE A 46 2.99 -3.42 11.91
N LYS A 47 1.82 -4.01 11.75
CA LYS A 47 1.54 -5.04 10.76
C LYS A 47 0.79 -4.42 9.60
N ALA A 48 1.36 -4.52 8.39
CA ALA A 48 0.86 -3.85 7.21
C ALA A 48 0.59 -4.82 6.06
N LEU A 49 -0.35 -4.43 5.20
CA LEU A 49 -0.69 -5.15 3.98
C LEU A 49 -0.62 -4.16 2.80
N ASP A 50 0.16 -4.50 1.79
CA ASP A 50 0.30 -3.73 0.56
C ASP A 50 -0.27 -4.55 -0.59
N ILE A 51 -1.48 -4.24 -1.02
CA ILE A 51 -2.14 -4.91 -2.14
C ILE A 51 -1.93 -4.10 -3.42
N PHE A 52 -1.71 -4.80 -4.54
CA PHE A 52 -1.18 -4.23 -5.78
C PHE A 52 0.24 -3.69 -5.56
N GLY A 53 1.14 -4.59 -5.12
CA GLY A 53 2.49 -4.21 -4.70
C GLY A 53 3.29 -3.42 -5.74
N GLY A 54 3.14 -3.74 -7.01
CA GLY A 54 3.81 -3.04 -8.10
C GLY A 54 5.32 -3.08 -7.97
N THR A 55 5.95 -1.92 -7.82
CA THR A 55 7.39 -1.84 -7.60
C THR A 55 7.81 -2.15 -6.16
N GLY A 56 6.85 -2.23 -5.23
CA GLY A 56 7.12 -2.41 -3.81
C GLY A 56 7.43 -1.12 -3.06
N SER A 57 7.30 0.02 -3.71
CA SER A 57 7.74 1.32 -3.17
C SER A 57 7.17 1.64 -1.79
N ILE A 58 5.86 1.41 -1.60
CA ILE A 58 5.20 1.69 -0.31
C ILE A 58 5.73 0.73 0.76
N SER A 59 5.88 -0.54 0.44
CA SER A 59 6.36 -1.54 1.39
C SER A 59 7.80 -1.29 1.82
N TYR A 60 8.68 -0.90 0.91
CA TYR A 60 10.06 -0.57 1.28
C TYR A 60 10.12 0.64 2.20
N GLU A 61 9.26 1.63 1.94
CA GLU A 61 9.17 2.81 2.78
C GLU A 61 8.67 2.46 4.18
N LEU A 62 7.63 1.64 4.28
CA LEU A 62 7.12 1.14 5.56
C LEU A 62 8.19 0.39 6.34
N ALA A 63 8.91 -0.51 5.66
CA ALA A 63 9.99 -1.27 6.28
C ALA A 63 11.12 -0.38 6.76
N SER A 64 11.52 0.60 5.95
CA SER A 64 12.55 1.57 6.30
C SER A 64 12.19 2.38 7.54
N ARG A 65 10.90 2.62 7.77
CA ARG A 65 10.39 3.38 8.92
C ARG A 65 9.99 2.51 10.10
N GLY A 66 10.29 1.21 10.05
CA GLY A 66 10.18 0.34 11.21
C GLY A 66 8.96 -0.56 11.29
N ALA A 67 8.13 -0.64 10.26
CA ALA A 67 7.04 -1.62 10.25
C ALA A 67 7.60 -3.03 10.46
N ALA A 68 6.96 -3.83 11.30
CA ALA A 68 7.51 -5.11 11.76
C ALA A 68 7.10 -6.31 10.91
N ASP A 69 5.96 -6.22 10.22
CA ASP A 69 5.42 -7.34 9.45
C ASP A 69 4.66 -6.77 8.26
N ILE A 70 5.15 -7.02 7.05
CA ILE A 70 4.59 -6.46 5.83
C ILE A 70 4.31 -7.60 4.86
N THR A 71 3.04 -7.74 4.46
CA THR A 71 2.63 -8.66 3.41
C THR A 71 2.38 -7.87 2.13
N ILE A 72 3.03 -8.27 1.04
CA ILE A 72 2.91 -7.64 -0.27
C ILE A 72 2.20 -8.61 -1.20
N VAL A 73 1.11 -8.16 -1.82
CA VAL A 73 0.36 -8.99 -2.77
C VAL A 73 0.56 -8.41 -4.18
N GLU A 74 1.08 -9.22 -5.07
CA GLU A 74 1.31 -8.84 -6.46
C GLU A 74 1.08 -10.06 -7.37
N LYS A 75 0.33 -9.87 -8.45
CA LYS A 75 0.00 -10.97 -9.38
C LYS A 75 0.97 -11.10 -10.56
N ASP A 76 1.61 -9.98 -10.95
CA ASP A 76 2.47 -9.98 -12.13
C ASP A 76 3.80 -10.68 -11.85
N PHE A 77 4.20 -11.56 -12.76
CA PHE A 77 5.43 -12.33 -12.59
C PHE A 77 6.66 -11.43 -12.53
N GLN A 78 6.77 -10.48 -13.47
CA GLN A 78 7.94 -9.60 -13.56
C GLN A 78 8.06 -8.72 -12.31
N MET A 79 6.95 -8.13 -11.87
CA MET A 79 6.95 -7.29 -10.68
C MET A 79 7.21 -8.11 -9.41
N SER A 80 6.67 -9.33 -9.35
CA SER A 80 6.94 -10.24 -8.22
C SER A 80 8.42 -10.57 -8.10
N GLU A 81 9.08 -10.88 -9.22
CA GLU A 81 10.52 -11.15 -9.22
C GLU A 81 11.33 -9.92 -8.83
N PHE A 82 10.92 -8.75 -9.30
CA PHE A 82 11.56 -7.48 -8.92
C PHE A 82 11.44 -7.23 -7.41
N ILE A 83 10.25 -7.43 -6.84
CA ILE A 83 10.02 -7.26 -5.39
C ILE A 83 10.87 -8.26 -4.59
N LYS A 84 10.89 -9.52 -4.99
CA LYS A 84 11.72 -10.54 -4.33
C LYS A 84 13.19 -10.14 -4.31
N LYS A 85 13.70 -9.66 -5.43
CA LYS A 85 15.09 -9.22 -5.53
C LYS A 85 15.38 -8.08 -4.56
N ASN A 86 14.49 -7.09 -4.51
CA ASN A 86 14.68 -5.93 -3.62
C ASN A 86 14.57 -6.30 -2.14
N ILE A 87 13.64 -7.18 -1.77
CA ILE A 87 13.56 -7.68 -0.40
C ILE A 87 14.90 -8.28 0.02
N LYS A 88 15.50 -9.11 -0.84
CA LYS A 88 16.78 -9.73 -0.58
C LYS A 88 17.92 -8.69 -0.52
N ASP A 89 18.00 -7.84 -1.53
CA ASP A 89 19.11 -6.87 -1.66
C ASP A 89 19.09 -5.82 -0.54
N LEU A 90 17.91 -5.46 -0.07
CA LEU A 90 17.73 -4.49 1.02
C LEU A 90 17.69 -5.13 2.41
N GLY A 91 17.74 -6.46 2.48
CA GLY A 91 17.70 -7.15 3.76
C GLY A 91 16.39 -7.02 4.52
N LEU A 92 15.25 -6.94 3.83
CA LEU A 92 13.94 -6.70 4.43
C LEU A 92 13.27 -8.01 4.87
N SER A 93 13.79 -8.64 5.91
CA SER A 93 13.28 -9.92 6.42
C SER A 93 11.84 -9.83 6.93
N GLN A 94 11.35 -8.64 7.27
CA GLN A 94 9.97 -8.42 7.70
C GLN A 94 8.96 -8.40 6.56
N CYS A 95 9.42 -8.37 5.29
CA CYS A 95 8.55 -8.35 4.12
C CYS A 95 8.34 -9.76 3.58
N ARG A 96 7.08 -10.08 3.23
CA ARG A 96 6.71 -11.33 2.58
C ARG A 96 5.94 -11.01 1.31
N LEU A 97 6.35 -11.61 0.19
CA LEU A 97 5.62 -11.48 -1.07
C LEU A 97 4.68 -12.66 -1.25
N ILE A 98 3.43 -12.37 -1.55
CA ILE A 98 2.43 -13.35 -1.96
C ILE A 98 2.07 -13.06 -3.41
N LYS A 99 2.39 -13.99 -4.30
CA LYS A 99 2.03 -13.91 -5.71
C LYS A 99 0.58 -14.37 -5.88
N SER A 100 -0.33 -13.42 -5.98
CA SER A 100 -1.77 -13.70 -6.06
C SER A 100 -2.51 -12.54 -6.68
N GLU A 101 -3.68 -12.84 -7.25
CA GLU A 101 -4.66 -11.82 -7.60
C GLU A 101 -5.27 -11.26 -6.31
N VAL A 102 -5.49 -9.94 -6.28
CA VAL A 102 -5.85 -9.23 -5.04
C VAL A 102 -7.18 -9.69 -4.46
N PHE A 103 -8.23 -9.80 -5.28
CA PHE A 103 -9.55 -10.20 -4.77
C PHE A 103 -9.55 -11.64 -4.27
N LYS A 104 -8.81 -12.52 -4.93
CA LYS A 104 -8.63 -13.90 -4.46
C LYS A 104 -7.93 -13.91 -3.09
N PHE A 105 -6.89 -13.12 -2.93
CA PHE A 105 -6.19 -13.00 -1.65
C PHE A 105 -7.12 -12.46 -0.57
N LEU A 106 -7.82 -11.36 -0.84
CA LEU A 106 -8.71 -10.73 0.14
C LEU A 106 -9.85 -11.67 0.57
N ASN A 107 -10.43 -12.41 -0.38
CA ASN A 107 -11.52 -13.33 -0.08
C ASN A 107 -11.09 -14.50 0.83
N GLY A 108 -9.83 -14.88 0.77
CA GLY A 108 -9.27 -15.92 1.65
C GLY A 108 -8.57 -15.39 2.89
N CYS A 109 -8.47 -14.07 3.05
CA CYS A 109 -7.72 -13.48 4.14
C CYS A 109 -8.49 -13.52 5.46
N THR A 110 -7.88 -14.11 6.48
CA THR A 110 -8.44 -14.16 7.84
C THR A 110 -7.60 -13.34 8.83
N ASP A 111 -6.55 -12.72 8.36
CA ASP A 111 -5.64 -11.92 9.19
C ASP A 111 -6.15 -10.48 9.31
N THR A 112 -5.61 -9.73 10.26
CA THR A 112 -5.94 -8.32 10.48
C THR A 112 -4.68 -7.47 10.47
N PHE A 113 -4.84 -6.18 10.15
CA PHE A 113 -3.70 -5.30 9.92
C PHE A 113 -3.90 -3.95 10.58
N ASP A 114 -2.79 -3.33 10.98
CA ASP A 114 -2.79 -1.96 11.47
C ASP A 114 -2.86 -0.96 10.33
N PHE A 115 -2.32 -1.32 9.16
CA PHE A 115 -2.30 -0.46 7.98
C PHE A 115 -2.46 -1.31 6.71
N ILE A 116 -3.35 -0.88 5.82
CA ILE A 116 -3.54 -1.48 4.50
C ILE A 116 -3.39 -0.38 3.46
N PHE A 117 -2.58 -0.63 2.44
CA PHE A 117 -2.45 0.25 1.29
C PHE A 117 -2.88 -0.49 0.03
N ALA A 118 -3.66 0.19 -0.82
CA ALA A 118 -4.03 -0.29 -2.14
C ALA A 118 -3.71 0.77 -3.19
N GLY A 119 -2.80 0.44 -4.12
CA GLY A 119 -2.49 1.28 -5.27
C GLY A 119 -2.84 0.55 -6.57
N PRO A 120 -4.13 0.32 -6.87
CA PRO A 120 -4.52 -0.44 -8.05
C PRO A 120 -4.23 0.31 -9.34
N PRO A 121 -4.16 -0.41 -10.49
CA PRO A 121 -4.20 0.24 -11.79
C PRO A 121 -5.45 1.13 -11.88
N TYR A 122 -5.30 2.31 -12.45
CA TYR A 122 -6.42 3.27 -12.53
C TYR A 122 -7.58 2.74 -13.37
N ALA A 123 -7.31 1.77 -14.26
CA ALA A 123 -8.33 1.13 -15.09
C ALA A 123 -9.08 -0.01 -14.38
N LEU A 124 -8.74 -0.32 -13.13
CA LEU A 124 -9.42 -1.39 -12.39
C LEU A 124 -10.90 -1.03 -12.20
N GLN A 125 -11.78 -1.82 -12.82
CA GLN A 125 -13.23 -1.57 -12.77
C GLN A 125 -13.80 -1.83 -11.38
N GLU A 126 -13.27 -2.82 -10.66
CA GLU A 126 -13.75 -3.24 -9.35
C GLU A 126 -13.12 -2.46 -8.19
N ILE A 127 -12.53 -1.31 -8.48
CA ILE A 127 -11.82 -0.52 -7.45
C ILE A 127 -12.74 -0.19 -6.26
N ASP A 128 -14.02 0.07 -6.50
CA ASP A 128 -14.99 0.42 -5.46
C ASP A 128 -15.27 -0.73 -4.50
N GLU A 129 -14.99 -1.96 -4.92
CA GLU A 129 -15.17 -3.14 -4.06
C GLU A 129 -14.09 -3.24 -2.98
N LEU A 130 -12.94 -2.61 -3.17
CA LEU A 130 -11.83 -2.71 -2.21
C LEU A 130 -12.20 -2.21 -0.81
N PRO A 131 -12.71 -0.97 -0.64
CA PRO A 131 -13.10 -0.52 0.69
C PRO A 131 -14.26 -1.33 1.28
N LYS A 132 -15.17 -1.84 0.44
CA LYS A 132 -16.27 -2.67 0.90
C LYS A 132 -15.77 -3.99 1.49
N ILE A 133 -14.89 -4.69 0.77
CA ILE A 133 -14.35 -5.98 1.23
C ILE A 133 -13.54 -5.79 2.52
N ILE A 134 -12.70 -4.78 2.58
CA ILE A 134 -11.88 -4.52 3.77
C ILE A 134 -12.77 -4.26 4.98
N ASN A 135 -13.87 -3.52 4.82
CA ASN A 135 -14.82 -3.28 5.88
C ASN A 135 -15.60 -4.55 6.27
N GLU A 136 -16.18 -5.24 5.29
CA GLU A 136 -17.03 -6.42 5.53
C GLU A 136 -16.26 -7.57 6.17
N LYS A 137 -15.03 -7.80 5.73
CA LYS A 137 -14.18 -8.85 6.27
C LYS A 137 -13.43 -8.43 7.54
N LYS A 138 -13.58 -7.19 7.98
CA LYS A 138 -12.97 -6.66 9.20
C LYS A 138 -11.46 -6.86 9.21
N LEU A 139 -10.81 -6.46 8.11
CA LEU A 139 -9.37 -6.66 7.95
C LEU A 139 -8.53 -5.62 8.69
N LEU A 140 -9.13 -4.52 9.14
CA LEU A 140 -8.43 -3.50 9.92
C LEU A 140 -8.63 -3.71 11.42
N ARG A 141 -7.53 -3.68 12.15
CA ARG A 141 -7.55 -3.60 13.61
C ARG A 141 -8.18 -2.29 14.06
N THR A 142 -8.59 -2.21 15.33
CA THR A 142 -9.09 -0.96 15.92
C THR A 142 -8.06 0.14 15.72
N LYS A 143 -8.50 1.31 15.25
CA LYS A 143 -7.67 2.46 14.87
C LYS A 143 -6.78 2.21 13.65
N GLY A 144 -6.94 1.08 12.97
CA GLY A 144 -6.20 0.78 11.76
C GLY A 144 -6.64 1.68 10.60
N TRP A 145 -5.71 1.89 9.67
CA TRP A 145 -5.89 2.77 8.52
C TRP A 145 -5.86 1.97 7.22
N PHE A 146 -6.78 2.29 6.32
CA PHE A 146 -6.72 1.86 4.93
C PHE A 146 -6.58 3.08 4.04
N VAL A 147 -5.58 3.07 3.16
CA VAL A 147 -5.36 4.12 2.18
C VAL A 147 -5.52 3.54 0.78
N LEU A 148 -6.41 4.14 -0.01
CA LEU A 148 -6.68 3.77 -1.39
C LEU A 148 -6.19 4.88 -2.31
N GLU A 149 -5.26 4.54 -3.21
CA GLU A 149 -4.80 5.46 -4.26
C GLU A 149 -5.71 5.34 -5.47
N HIS A 150 -6.16 6.48 -6.00
CA HIS A 150 -7.05 6.53 -7.16
C HIS A 150 -6.94 7.88 -7.87
N THR A 151 -7.67 8.04 -8.97
CA THR A 151 -7.77 9.32 -9.68
C THR A 151 -8.90 10.17 -9.11
N PRO A 152 -8.98 11.48 -9.45
CA PRO A 152 -10.11 12.32 -9.04
C PRO A 152 -11.49 11.86 -9.54
N ARG A 153 -11.54 10.90 -10.45
CA ARG A 153 -12.82 10.34 -10.96
C ARG A 153 -13.57 9.55 -9.91
N ASN A 154 -12.87 8.99 -8.90
CA ASN A 154 -13.49 8.18 -7.86
C ASN A 154 -13.72 9.04 -6.63
N ASN A 155 -14.83 8.77 -5.94
CA ASN A 155 -15.21 9.47 -4.71
C ASN A 155 -15.76 8.45 -3.72
N TYR A 156 -15.17 8.42 -2.53
CA TYR A 156 -15.54 7.47 -1.48
C TYR A 156 -16.22 8.13 -0.28
N ASN A 157 -16.60 9.39 -0.43
CA ASN A 157 -17.37 10.08 0.62
C ASN A 157 -18.68 9.30 0.89
N GLY A 158 -18.97 9.05 2.16
CA GLY A 158 -20.12 8.25 2.53
C GLY A 158 -19.88 6.74 2.63
N TYR A 159 -18.74 6.25 2.17
CA TYR A 159 -18.39 4.84 2.39
C TYR A 159 -18.09 4.58 3.87
N PRO A 160 -18.39 3.36 4.38
CA PRO A 160 -18.01 3.02 5.75
C PRO A 160 -16.54 3.27 6.02
N MET A 161 -16.22 3.82 7.17
CA MET A 161 -14.87 4.15 7.64
C MET A 161 -14.19 5.30 6.90
N PHE A 162 -14.76 5.86 5.82
CA PHE A 162 -14.15 6.98 5.12
C PHE A 162 -13.99 8.19 6.05
N VAL A 163 -12.79 8.77 6.06
CA VAL A 163 -12.48 9.95 6.88
C VAL A 163 -12.22 11.18 6.02
N THR A 164 -11.30 11.06 5.07
CA THR A 164 -10.85 12.20 4.27
C THR A 164 -10.11 11.72 3.02
N GLU A 165 -9.83 12.65 2.13
CA GLU A 165 -8.94 12.41 1.00
C GLU A 165 -7.86 13.49 0.91
N ARG A 166 -6.75 13.16 0.29
CA ARG A 166 -5.65 14.09 0.02
C ARG A 166 -5.27 13.97 -1.45
N ASN A 167 -5.05 15.11 -2.07
CA ASN A 167 -4.80 15.20 -3.51
C ASN A 167 -3.37 15.68 -3.77
N TYR A 168 -2.64 14.94 -4.61
CA TYR A 168 -1.30 15.29 -5.06
C TYR A 168 -1.29 15.22 -6.59
N GLY A 169 -1.71 16.31 -7.24
CA GLY A 169 -1.88 16.33 -8.70
C GLY A 169 -3.03 15.43 -9.13
N THR A 170 -2.72 14.42 -9.94
CA THR A 170 -3.72 13.43 -10.39
C THR A 170 -3.82 12.22 -9.47
N THR A 171 -3.00 12.16 -8.43
CA THR A 171 -3.03 11.10 -7.42
C THR A 171 -3.86 11.54 -6.24
N VAL A 172 -4.88 10.76 -5.90
CA VAL A 172 -5.70 10.99 -4.71
C VAL A 172 -5.53 9.81 -3.77
N PHE A 173 -5.32 10.10 -2.49
CA PHE A 173 -5.38 9.08 -1.42
C PHE A 173 -6.66 9.28 -0.63
N SER A 174 -7.56 8.30 -0.69
CA SER A 174 -8.71 8.24 0.21
C SER A 174 -8.31 7.46 1.46
N ILE A 175 -8.62 8.02 2.61
CA ILE A 175 -8.21 7.50 3.92
C ILE A 175 -9.43 7.01 4.68
N PHE A 176 -9.37 5.75 5.10
CA PHE A 176 -10.40 5.08 5.87
C PHE A 176 -9.79 4.64 7.21
N VAL A 177 -10.54 4.80 8.29
CA VAL A 177 -10.05 4.47 9.64
C VAL A 177 -11.11 3.64 10.36
N ASN A 178 -10.67 2.52 10.94
CA ASN A 178 -11.53 1.71 11.79
C ASN A 178 -11.55 2.29 13.21
N LYS A 179 -12.61 3.02 13.53
CA LYS A 179 -12.76 3.70 14.82
C LYS A 179 -13.41 2.83 15.91
N SER A 180 -13.88 1.65 15.55
CA SER A 180 -14.56 0.75 16.49
C SER A 180 -13.60 -0.16 17.26
#